data_30f772bc14933bcd9729a161cdc3fa7c
#
_entry.id   30f772bc14933bcd9729a161cdc3fa7c
#
_cell.length_a   1.000
_cell.length_b   1.000
_cell.length_c   1.000
_cell.angle_alpha   90.00
_cell.angle_beta   90.00
_cell.angle_gamma   90.00
#
_symmetry.space_group_name_H-M   'P 1'
#
loop_
_entity.id
_entity.type
_entity.pdbx_description
1 polymer ?
#
loop_
_entity_poly.entity_id
_entity_poly.type
_entity_poly.pdbx_seq_one_letter_code
_entity_poly.pdbx_strand_id
1 'polypeptide(L)'
;MDTFEAISSRRAIKKFDPSHKMTSDEVDSLMKLTILSPTSYNQQNWRFVTVTDQSIKEKIGIAARNQAQPVDGSLVILLCGNMNAWKEDPLRYWKNHPAEKQELVKASLEKKYSDSSQNRRDEAVRSCGFAGQTIMLAAKQMGLDSCPMVGFDYEQMAEIINLPDNHLIVST
;
A
#
# COMPACT_ATOMS: atom_id res chain seq x y z
N MET A 1 -3.32 -23.03 -6.09
CA MET A 1 -4.30 -22.46 -5.13
C MET A 1 -5.28 -21.61 -5.91
N ASP A 2 -6.56 -21.72 -5.68
CA ASP A 2 -7.54 -20.82 -6.28
C ASP A 2 -7.91 -19.66 -5.34
N THR A 3 -8.73 -18.71 -5.81
CA THR A 3 -9.11 -17.53 -5.04
C THR A 3 -9.86 -17.86 -3.75
N PHE A 4 -10.75 -18.86 -3.78
CA PHE A 4 -11.52 -19.29 -2.61
C PHE A 4 -10.61 -19.89 -1.54
N GLU A 5 -9.65 -20.69 -1.96
CA GLU A 5 -8.66 -21.29 -1.08
C GLU A 5 -7.74 -20.22 -0.47
N ALA A 6 -7.28 -19.25 -1.27
CA ALA A 6 -6.47 -18.13 -0.76
C ALA A 6 -7.22 -17.32 0.31
N ILE A 7 -8.48 -16.95 0.05
CA ILE A 7 -9.31 -16.21 1.00
C ILE A 7 -9.56 -17.02 2.28
N SER A 8 -9.91 -18.31 2.15
CA SER A 8 -10.29 -19.15 3.30
C SER A 8 -9.09 -19.55 4.16
N SER A 9 -7.89 -19.67 3.59
CA SER A 9 -6.68 -20.14 4.28
C SER A 9 -5.74 -19.04 4.77
N ARG A 10 -5.81 -17.80 4.20
CA ARG A 10 -4.96 -16.68 4.64
C ARG A 10 -5.17 -16.37 6.13
N ARG A 11 -4.08 -16.28 6.87
CA ARG A 11 -4.07 -15.82 8.28
C ARG A 11 -2.99 -14.77 8.48
N ALA A 12 -3.12 -13.96 9.51
CA ALA A 12 -2.06 -13.08 10.00
C ALA A 12 -1.01 -13.92 10.74
N ILE A 13 0.07 -14.25 10.05
CA ILE A 13 1.14 -15.10 10.58
C ILE A 13 2.09 -14.25 11.44
N LYS A 14 2.45 -14.75 12.61
CA LYS A 14 3.26 -14.04 13.60
C LYS A 14 4.73 -14.46 13.65
N LYS A 15 5.07 -15.58 13.03
CA LYS A 15 6.44 -16.09 12.98
C LYS A 15 6.82 -16.36 11.55
N PHE A 16 7.90 -15.75 11.11
CA PHE A 16 8.47 -15.91 9.77
C PHE A 16 9.81 -16.65 9.87
N ASP A 17 10.22 -17.28 8.79
CA ASP A 17 11.54 -17.87 8.64
C ASP A 17 12.52 -16.75 8.23
N PRO A 18 13.44 -16.33 9.10
CA PRO A 18 14.38 -15.24 8.81
C PRO A 18 15.42 -15.61 7.75
N SER A 19 15.57 -16.91 7.44
CA SER A 19 16.50 -17.40 6.41
C SER A 19 15.91 -17.26 5.00
N HIS A 20 14.58 -17.22 4.86
CA HIS A 20 13.92 -17.05 3.57
C HIS A 20 14.08 -15.62 3.04
N LYS A 21 14.47 -15.49 1.81
CA LYS A 21 14.60 -14.19 1.12
C LYS A 21 13.83 -14.22 -0.19
N MET A 22 12.90 -13.31 -0.36
CA MET A 22 12.24 -13.11 -1.64
C MET A 22 13.24 -12.58 -2.67
N THR A 23 13.16 -13.12 -3.88
CA THR A 23 13.90 -12.61 -5.03
C THR A 23 13.28 -11.31 -5.56
N SER A 24 14.05 -10.53 -6.32
CA SER A 24 13.54 -9.32 -6.98
C SER A 24 12.33 -9.64 -7.87
N ASP A 25 12.38 -10.76 -8.61
CA ASP A 25 11.30 -11.17 -9.50
C ASP A 25 10.01 -11.54 -8.76
N GLU A 26 10.11 -12.12 -7.56
CA GLU A 26 8.96 -12.39 -6.70
C GLU A 26 8.36 -11.08 -6.17
N VAL A 27 9.18 -10.15 -5.71
CA VAL A 27 8.73 -8.82 -5.28
C VAL A 27 8.04 -8.08 -6.43
N ASP A 28 8.66 -8.04 -7.62
CA ASP A 28 8.10 -7.41 -8.81
C ASP A 28 6.77 -8.06 -9.22
N SER A 29 6.68 -9.38 -9.16
CA SER A 29 5.46 -10.12 -9.49
C SER A 29 4.32 -9.76 -8.52
N LEU A 30 4.62 -9.69 -7.23
CA LEU A 30 3.66 -9.27 -6.20
C LEU A 30 3.20 -7.83 -6.44
N MET A 31 4.12 -6.91 -6.70
CA MET A 31 3.80 -5.50 -6.92
C MET A 31 3.04 -5.25 -8.21
N LYS A 32 3.32 -5.99 -9.30
CA LYS A 32 2.54 -5.93 -10.54
C LYS A 32 1.06 -6.28 -10.33
N LEU A 33 0.75 -7.22 -9.46
CA LEU A 33 -0.63 -7.54 -9.09
C LEU A 33 -1.23 -6.46 -8.17
N THR A 34 -0.44 -5.95 -7.24
CA THR A 34 -0.86 -4.93 -6.28
C THR A 34 -1.35 -3.65 -6.95
N ILE A 35 -0.66 -3.17 -7.98
CA ILE A 35 -1.03 -1.95 -8.70
C ILE A 35 -2.31 -2.08 -9.55
N LEU A 36 -2.88 -3.27 -9.67
CA LEU A 36 -4.19 -3.48 -10.29
C LEU A 36 -5.36 -3.20 -9.32
N SER A 37 -5.07 -2.90 -8.06
CA SER A 37 -6.08 -2.59 -7.06
C SER A 37 -6.86 -1.32 -7.42
N PRO A 38 -8.19 -1.31 -7.26
CA PRO A 38 -9.01 -0.17 -7.67
C PRO A 38 -8.82 1.05 -6.78
N THR A 39 -8.99 2.23 -7.36
CA THR A 39 -9.07 3.51 -6.64
C THR A 39 -10.18 4.37 -7.23
N SER A 40 -10.74 5.29 -6.45
CA SER A 40 -11.75 6.23 -6.93
C SER A 40 -11.20 7.04 -8.11
N TYR A 41 -11.95 7.13 -9.20
CA TYR A 41 -11.54 7.80 -10.45
C TYR A 41 -10.19 7.31 -11.01
N ASN A 42 -9.75 6.14 -10.64
CA ASN A 42 -8.43 5.61 -10.98
C ASN A 42 -7.28 6.57 -10.61
N GLN A 43 -7.40 7.25 -9.47
CA GLN A 43 -6.38 8.20 -9.00
C GLN A 43 -5.03 7.53 -8.68
N GLN A 44 -5.06 6.23 -8.35
CA GLN A 44 -3.87 5.48 -7.95
C GLN A 44 -3.06 6.24 -6.89
N ASN A 45 -3.76 6.66 -5.85
CA ASN A 45 -3.24 7.49 -4.76
C ASN A 45 -2.41 6.71 -3.74
N TRP A 46 -2.39 5.37 -3.79
CA TRP A 46 -1.48 4.57 -3.01
C TRP A 46 -0.02 4.71 -3.48
N ARG A 47 0.88 4.57 -2.55
CA ARG A 47 2.33 4.44 -2.75
C ARG A 47 2.81 3.28 -1.89
N PHE A 48 3.76 2.52 -2.40
CA PHE A 48 4.30 1.37 -1.69
C PHE A 48 5.79 1.58 -1.47
N VAL A 49 6.23 1.41 -0.22
CA VAL A 49 7.65 1.37 0.12
C VAL A 49 7.98 -0.07 0.46
N THR A 50 8.76 -0.72 -0.40
CA THR A 50 9.23 -2.09 -0.20
C THR A 50 10.60 -2.08 0.44
N VAL A 51 10.78 -2.82 1.53
CA VAL A 51 12.01 -2.86 2.32
C VAL A 51 12.49 -4.30 2.47
N THR A 52 13.68 -4.57 1.92
CA THR A 52 14.41 -5.84 2.07
C THR A 52 15.70 -5.69 2.87
N ASP A 53 16.22 -4.46 2.99
CA ASP A 53 17.42 -4.16 3.76
C ASP A 53 17.21 -4.46 5.24
N GLN A 54 18.08 -5.30 5.82
CA GLN A 54 17.94 -5.79 7.18
C GLN A 54 18.08 -4.67 8.22
N SER A 55 18.97 -3.70 7.98
CA SER A 55 19.19 -2.61 8.92
C SER A 55 17.99 -1.66 8.99
N ILE A 56 17.28 -1.47 7.87
CA ILE A 56 16.04 -0.70 7.82
C ILE A 56 14.89 -1.49 8.46
N LYS A 57 14.79 -2.80 8.21
CA LYS A 57 13.79 -3.66 8.85
C LYS A 57 13.94 -3.70 10.38
N GLU A 58 15.16 -3.66 10.90
CA GLU A 58 15.42 -3.55 12.34
C GLU A 58 14.89 -2.23 12.92
N LYS A 59 15.12 -1.10 12.24
CA LYS A 59 14.54 0.19 12.64
C LYS A 59 13.01 0.16 12.61
N ILE A 60 12.42 -0.43 11.57
CA ILE A 60 10.97 -0.64 11.46
C ILE A 60 10.47 -1.52 12.62
N GLY A 61 11.19 -2.57 12.98
CA GLY A 61 10.87 -3.44 14.13
C GLY A 61 10.81 -2.66 15.44
N ILE A 62 11.77 -1.76 15.67
CA ILE A 62 11.78 -0.87 16.85
C ILE A 62 10.54 0.05 16.83
N ALA A 63 10.28 0.75 15.72
CA ALA A 63 9.09 1.59 15.53
C ALA A 63 7.79 0.79 15.68
N ALA A 64 7.80 -0.49 15.34
CA ALA A 64 6.70 -1.42 15.52
C ALA A 64 6.66 -2.06 16.94
N ARG A 65 7.13 -1.36 17.97
CA ARG A 65 7.12 -1.80 19.37
C ARG A 65 7.91 -3.10 19.61
N ASN A 66 9.04 -3.24 18.96
CA ASN A 66 9.93 -4.42 19.02
C ASN A 66 9.23 -5.72 18.58
N GLN A 67 8.29 -5.63 17.64
CA GLN A 67 7.71 -6.82 17.04
C GLN A 67 8.70 -7.49 16.08
N ALA A 68 8.75 -8.82 16.10
CA ALA A 68 9.70 -9.59 15.30
C ALA A 68 9.32 -9.65 13.79
N GLN A 69 8.03 -9.52 13.48
CA GLN A 69 7.53 -9.72 12.13
C GLN A 69 8.25 -8.87 11.06
N PRO A 70 8.45 -7.54 11.26
CA PRO A 70 9.18 -6.74 10.28
C PRO A 70 10.66 -7.16 10.14
N VAL A 71 11.26 -7.64 11.20
CA VAL A 71 12.69 -8.05 11.23
C VAL A 71 12.89 -9.40 10.55
N ASP A 72 12.04 -10.37 10.88
CA ASP A 72 12.16 -11.76 10.41
C ASP A 72 11.57 -11.95 9.00
N GLY A 73 10.56 -11.19 8.63
CA GLY A 73 9.95 -11.28 7.31
C GLY A 73 10.94 -10.97 6.17
N SER A 74 10.81 -11.63 5.04
CA SER A 74 11.67 -11.41 3.86
C SER A 74 11.46 -10.05 3.21
N LEU A 75 10.26 -9.49 3.35
CA LEU A 75 9.85 -8.21 2.77
C LEU A 75 8.93 -7.47 3.76
N VAL A 76 9.16 -6.18 3.93
CA VAL A 76 8.19 -5.25 4.55
C VAL A 76 7.64 -4.34 3.47
N ILE A 77 6.32 -4.14 3.44
CA ILE A 77 5.65 -3.24 2.50
C ILE A 77 4.87 -2.21 3.31
N LEU A 78 5.30 -0.95 3.27
CA LEU A 78 4.51 0.13 3.85
C LEU A 78 3.52 0.66 2.80
N LEU A 79 2.24 0.66 3.16
CA LEU A 79 1.16 1.17 2.33
C LEU A 79 0.94 2.63 2.70
N CYS A 80 1.33 3.51 1.79
CA CYS A 80 1.22 4.95 1.97
C CYS A 80 0.18 5.54 1.02
N GLY A 81 -0.55 6.55 1.48
CA GLY A 81 -1.55 7.24 0.66
C GLY A 81 -1.15 8.69 0.37
N ASN A 82 -1.14 9.06 -0.90
CA ASN A 82 -0.93 10.44 -1.35
C ASN A 82 -2.23 11.23 -1.25
N MET A 83 -2.28 12.20 -0.34
CA MET A 83 -3.41 13.07 -0.09
C MET A 83 -3.67 14.09 -1.21
N ASN A 84 -2.69 14.30 -2.10
CA ASN A 84 -2.74 15.26 -3.20
C ASN A 84 -2.90 14.62 -4.58
N ALA A 85 -3.00 13.31 -4.68
CA ALA A 85 -3.11 12.60 -5.96
C ALA A 85 -4.25 13.11 -6.85
N TRP A 86 -5.36 13.58 -6.24
CA TRP A 86 -6.52 14.14 -6.94
C TRP A 86 -6.20 15.38 -7.77
N LYS A 87 -5.11 16.11 -7.50
CA LYS A 87 -4.71 17.35 -8.19
C LYS A 87 -3.37 17.27 -8.93
N GLU A 88 -2.53 16.27 -8.64
CA GLU A 88 -1.17 16.20 -9.20
C GLU A 88 -1.15 15.86 -10.71
N ASP A 89 -1.98 14.96 -11.17
CA ASP A 89 -2.23 14.67 -12.60
C ASP A 89 -3.59 13.96 -12.73
N PRO A 90 -4.70 14.68 -12.49
CA PRO A 90 -6.01 14.08 -12.35
C PRO A 90 -6.51 13.37 -13.60
N LEU A 91 -5.98 13.73 -14.76
CA LEU A 91 -6.42 13.21 -16.05
C LEU A 91 -5.48 12.17 -16.66
N ARG A 92 -4.40 11.76 -16.00
CA ARG A 92 -3.39 10.86 -16.60
C ARG A 92 -3.96 9.55 -17.15
N TYR A 93 -5.01 9.02 -16.54
CA TYR A 93 -5.68 7.79 -16.99
C TYR A 93 -6.95 8.04 -17.81
N TRP A 94 -7.28 9.32 -18.07
CA TRP A 94 -8.47 9.75 -18.81
C TRP A 94 -8.16 10.38 -20.17
N LYS A 95 -6.88 10.44 -20.55
CA LYS A 95 -6.39 11.11 -21.78
C LYS A 95 -7.04 10.61 -23.07
N ASN A 96 -7.48 9.34 -23.09
CA ASN A 96 -8.13 8.73 -24.26
C ASN A 96 -9.66 8.88 -24.26
N HIS A 97 -10.25 9.58 -23.28
CA HIS A 97 -11.68 9.85 -23.22
C HIS A 97 -12.00 11.20 -23.89
N PRO A 98 -13.26 11.42 -24.36
CA PRO A 98 -13.69 12.71 -24.88
C PRO A 98 -13.43 13.86 -23.88
N ALA A 99 -13.14 15.07 -24.41
CA ALA A 99 -12.82 16.24 -23.59
C ALA A 99 -13.90 16.56 -22.54
N GLU A 100 -15.17 16.45 -22.91
CA GLU A 100 -16.31 16.64 -22.00
C GLU A 100 -16.22 15.69 -20.79
N LYS A 101 -15.86 14.43 -21.02
CA LYS A 101 -15.67 13.44 -19.93
C LYS A 101 -14.51 13.79 -19.05
N GLN A 102 -13.40 14.27 -19.62
CA GLN A 102 -12.22 14.70 -18.88
C GLN A 102 -12.56 15.88 -17.95
N GLU A 103 -13.28 16.88 -18.44
CA GLU A 103 -13.70 18.02 -17.63
C GLU A 103 -14.68 17.62 -16.51
N LEU A 104 -15.62 16.71 -16.78
CA LEU A 104 -16.52 16.18 -15.75
C LEU A 104 -15.76 15.46 -14.63
N VAL A 105 -14.73 14.66 -14.99
CA VAL A 105 -13.88 13.97 -14.00
C VAL A 105 -13.10 14.97 -13.16
N LYS A 106 -12.47 15.98 -13.79
CA LYS A 106 -11.71 17.03 -13.11
C LYS A 106 -12.59 17.79 -12.12
N ALA A 107 -13.75 18.27 -12.58
CA ALA A 107 -14.70 18.99 -11.72
C ALA A 107 -15.22 18.14 -10.56
N SER A 108 -15.44 16.83 -10.79
CA SER A 108 -15.87 15.90 -9.75
C SER A 108 -14.79 15.68 -8.69
N LEU A 109 -13.53 15.54 -9.10
CA LEU A 109 -12.39 15.41 -8.18
C LEU A 109 -12.22 16.67 -7.33
N GLU A 110 -12.25 17.85 -7.97
CA GLU A 110 -12.13 19.14 -7.30
C GLU A 110 -13.27 19.32 -6.28
N LYS A 111 -14.52 19.14 -6.69
CA LYS A 111 -15.69 19.23 -5.81
C LYS A 111 -15.58 18.30 -4.59
N LYS A 112 -15.01 17.10 -4.76
CA LYS A 112 -14.96 16.09 -3.69
C LYS A 112 -13.78 16.30 -2.74
N TYR A 113 -12.64 16.80 -3.23
CA TYR A 113 -11.39 16.74 -2.49
C TYR A 113 -10.74 18.09 -2.18
N SER A 114 -11.10 19.21 -2.86
CA SER A 114 -10.45 20.52 -2.66
C SER A 114 -10.51 20.98 -1.22
N ASP A 115 -11.69 20.98 -0.62
CA ASP A 115 -11.97 21.58 0.68
C ASP A 115 -12.12 20.56 1.82
N SER A 116 -11.86 19.27 1.55
CA SER A 116 -12.04 18.22 2.55
C SER A 116 -10.79 17.36 2.72
N SER A 117 -10.02 17.67 3.76
CA SER A 117 -8.90 16.82 4.20
C SER A 117 -9.38 15.42 4.59
N GLN A 118 -10.58 15.33 5.19
CA GLN A 118 -11.18 14.06 5.57
C GLN A 118 -11.46 13.18 4.35
N ASN A 119 -12.07 13.73 3.29
CA ASN A 119 -12.34 12.96 2.07
C ASN A 119 -11.04 12.44 1.42
N ARG A 120 -9.97 13.27 1.41
CA ARG A 120 -8.67 12.86 0.92
C ARG A 120 -8.08 11.71 1.73
N ARG A 121 -8.15 11.83 3.06
CA ARG A 121 -7.69 10.78 3.98
C ARG A 121 -8.49 9.49 3.81
N ASP A 122 -9.80 9.56 3.79
CA ASP A 122 -10.67 8.38 3.67
C ASP A 122 -10.44 7.64 2.36
N GLU A 123 -10.23 8.39 1.26
CA GLU A 123 -9.90 7.79 -0.02
C GLU A 123 -8.52 7.12 -0.02
N ALA A 124 -7.52 7.75 0.61
CA ALA A 124 -6.19 7.18 0.75
C ALA A 124 -6.23 5.87 1.55
N VAL A 125 -6.92 5.87 2.69
CA VAL A 125 -7.08 4.68 3.55
C VAL A 125 -7.83 3.56 2.81
N ARG A 126 -8.94 3.90 2.14
CA ARG A 126 -9.73 2.91 1.38
C ARG A 126 -8.92 2.28 0.25
N SER A 127 -8.22 3.08 -0.53
CA SER A 127 -7.38 2.61 -1.64
C SER A 127 -6.25 1.72 -1.17
N CYS A 128 -5.56 2.11 -0.09
CA CYS A 128 -4.53 1.27 0.53
C CYS A 128 -5.10 -0.02 1.11
N GLY A 129 -6.33 0.01 1.66
CA GLY A 129 -6.99 -1.20 2.15
C GLY A 129 -7.28 -2.21 1.04
N PHE A 130 -7.74 -1.75 -0.14
CA PHE A 130 -7.91 -2.61 -1.31
C PHE A 130 -6.58 -3.21 -1.78
N ALA A 131 -5.54 -2.39 -1.86
CA ALA A 131 -4.21 -2.85 -2.23
C ALA A 131 -3.63 -3.83 -1.21
N GLY A 132 -3.80 -3.57 0.09
CA GLY A 132 -3.38 -4.46 1.16
C GLY A 132 -4.03 -5.84 1.08
N GLN A 133 -5.34 -5.90 0.80
CA GLN A 133 -6.01 -7.17 0.57
C GLN A 133 -5.49 -7.89 -0.67
N THR A 134 -5.23 -7.16 -1.76
CA THR A 134 -4.64 -7.74 -2.98
C THR A 134 -3.25 -8.35 -2.69
N ILE A 135 -2.39 -7.61 -1.96
CA ILE A 135 -1.07 -8.09 -1.54
C ILE A 135 -1.19 -9.40 -0.77
N MET A 136 -2.06 -9.45 0.25
CA MET A 136 -2.19 -10.63 1.10
C MET A 136 -2.68 -11.87 0.33
N LEU A 137 -3.60 -11.71 -0.60
CA LEU A 137 -4.11 -12.82 -1.41
C LEU A 137 -3.10 -13.26 -2.47
N ALA A 138 -2.42 -12.31 -3.12
CA ALA A 138 -1.37 -12.61 -4.10
C ALA A 138 -0.19 -13.31 -3.43
N ALA A 139 0.27 -12.82 -2.27
CA ALA A 139 1.31 -13.47 -1.49
C ALA A 139 0.91 -14.92 -1.14
N LYS A 140 -0.33 -15.13 -0.67
CA LYS A 140 -0.81 -16.48 -0.35
C LYS A 140 -0.82 -17.40 -1.56
N GLN A 141 -1.22 -16.90 -2.73
CA GLN A 141 -1.15 -17.65 -3.99
C GLN A 141 0.29 -18.00 -4.40
N MET A 142 1.26 -17.14 -4.07
CA MET A 142 2.70 -17.37 -4.30
C MET A 142 3.33 -18.33 -3.27
N GLY A 143 2.55 -18.87 -2.31
CA GLY A 143 3.06 -19.74 -1.25
C GLY A 143 3.69 -18.97 -0.08
N LEU A 144 3.48 -17.66 -0.02
CA LEU A 144 3.99 -16.78 1.03
C LEU A 144 2.89 -16.46 2.04
N ASP A 145 3.29 -16.21 3.26
CA ASP A 145 2.39 -15.73 4.33
C ASP A 145 2.61 -14.24 4.61
N SER A 146 1.62 -13.60 5.21
CA SER A 146 1.63 -12.17 5.49
C SER A 146 1.09 -11.86 6.89
N CYS A 147 1.48 -10.69 7.41
CA CYS A 147 0.97 -10.14 8.66
C CYS A 147 0.68 -8.65 8.49
N PRO A 148 -0.57 -8.22 8.28
CA PRO A 148 -0.89 -6.80 8.25
C PRO A 148 -0.77 -6.19 9.65
N MET A 149 -0.16 -5.01 9.73
CA MET A 149 0.13 -4.34 11.00
C MET A 149 -0.23 -2.86 10.94
N VAL A 150 -0.78 -2.36 12.06
CA VAL A 150 -1.08 -0.94 12.29
C VAL A 150 -0.58 -0.46 13.66
N GLY A 151 0.02 -1.37 14.43
CA GLY A 151 0.46 -1.11 15.80
C GLY A 151 1.91 -0.63 15.89
N PHE A 152 2.24 0.49 15.24
CA PHE A 152 3.57 1.08 15.21
C PHE A 152 3.53 2.59 15.53
N ASP A 153 4.69 3.18 15.79
CA ASP A 153 4.87 4.62 15.90
C ASP A 153 4.91 5.23 14.49
N TYR A 154 3.90 6.02 14.17
CA TYR A 154 3.73 6.61 12.84
C TYR A 154 4.77 7.68 12.51
N GLU A 155 5.23 8.45 13.51
CA GLU A 155 6.22 9.51 13.33
C GLU A 155 7.59 8.89 13.04
N GLN A 156 8.03 7.94 13.88
CA GLN A 156 9.27 7.21 13.65
C GLN A 156 9.25 6.46 12.30
N MET A 157 8.13 5.85 11.95
CA MET A 157 8.00 5.14 10.69
C MET A 157 8.13 6.10 9.50
N ALA A 158 7.51 7.28 9.58
CA ALA A 158 7.58 8.30 8.54
C ALA A 158 9.03 8.81 8.36
N GLU A 159 9.76 9.02 9.45
CA GLU A 159 11.19 9.38 9.41
C GLU A 159 12.04 8.30 8.75
N ILE A 160 11.84 7.02 9.10
CA ILE A 160 12.61 5.89 8.55
C ILE A 160 12.49 5.84 7.01
N ILE A 161 11.32 6.12 6.48
CA ILE A 161 11.07 6.02 5.03
C ILE A 161 11.13 7.37 4.29
N ASN A 162 11.49 8.46 4.97
CA ASN A 162 11.46 9.84 4.45
C ASN A 162 10.10 10.16 3.79
N LEU A 163 9.00 9.92 4.52
CA LEU A 163 7.65 10.12 4.01
C LEU A 163 7.40 11.59 3.69
N PRO A 164 6.95 11.95 2.47
CA PRO A 164 6.60 13.34 2.16
C PRO A 164 5.38 13.83 2.97
N ASP A 165 5.34 15.13 3.31
CA ASP A 165 4.30 15.74 4.16
C ASP A 165 2.86 15.53 3.65
N ASN A 166 2.68 15.39 2.34
CA ASN A 166 1.37 15.15 1.73
C ASN A 166 0.98 13.66 1.67
N HIS A 167 1.69 12.81 2.35
CA HIS A 167 1.41 11.38 2.43
C HIS A 167 1.06 10.96 3.86
N LEU A 168 0.37 9.84 3.99
CA LEU A 168 0.14 9.17 5.27
C LEU A 168 0.47 7.69 5.15
N ILE A 169 0.92 7.08 6.24
CA ILE A 169 1.07 5.63 6.33
C ILE A 169 -0.27 5.03 6.77
N VAL A 170 -0.74 4.01 6.08
CA VAL A 170 -2.00 3.34 6.39
C VAL A 170 -1.75 2.05 7.17
N SER A 171 -0.81 1.24 6.69
CA SER A 171 -0.43 -0.04 7.31
C SER A 171 0.91 -0.53 6.75
N THR A 172 1.45 -1.53 7.37
CA THR A 172 2.56 -2.31 6.85
C THR A 172 2.23 -3.78 6.87
#